data_39f9a42c4d00f1269546ee39477c5618
#
_entry.id   39f9a42c4d00f1269546ee39477c5618
#
_cell.length_a   1.000
_cell.length_b   1.000
_cell.length_c   1.000
_cell.angle_alpha   90.00
_cell.angle_beta   90.00
_cell.angle_gamma   90.00
#
_symmetry.space_group_name_H-M   'P 1'
#
loop_
_entity.id
_entity.type
_entity.pdbx_description
1 polymer ?
#
loop_
_entity_poly.entity_id
_entity_poly.type
_entity_poly.pdbx_seq_one_letter_code
_entity_poly.pdbx_strand_id
1 'polypeptide(L)'
;MEEEVKSIEVSAPTAEEAIAEGLAELGKTQDEVEIEVLAPGSKGLLGIGAKEALVRLSFVELEEEEEEEEEAPTLEESVEQVARETLQELLAKMGVKAHVSIRPEEEIPQEEDAPPFILDIMGDDLGVLIGRRGQTLQALQYITRLIVSREVQRWVNLVVDVEKYKARREKSLRQLAHRMAERVSFNHQPVALEPMPPNERRIIHLTLRDHPIVTTKSIGKGEQRKVTIVPKGSASD
;
A
#
# COMPACT_ATOMS: atom_id res chain seq x y z
N MET A 1 14.35 27.68 -4.59
CA MET A 1 14.50 27.68 -6.07
C MET A 1 15.84 28.34 -6.35
N GLU A 2 16.85 27.59 -6.74
CA GLU A 2 18.11 28.13 -7.23
C GLU A 2 17.96 28.26 -8.75
N GLU A 3 17.90 29.52 -9.25
CA GLU A 3 17.88 29.81 -10.66
C GLU A 3 19.30 29.61 -11.19
N GLU A 4 19.57 28.52 -11.91
CA GLU A 4 20.87 28.29 -12.54
C GLU A 4 20.91 29.01 -13.88
N VAL A 5 21.62 30.15 -13.94
CA VAL A 5 21.82 30.91 -15.18
C VAL A 5 22.89 30.22 -16.00
N LYS A 6 22.51 29.60 -17.10
CA LYS A 6 23.44 29.02 -18.09
C LYS A 6 23.80 30.08 -19.13
N SER A 7 25.06 30.16 -19.50
CA SER A 7 25.54 31.10 -20.54
C SER A 7 26.52 30.42 -21.47
N ILE A 8 26.44 30.76 -22.77
CA ILE A 8 27.45 30.39 -23.78
C ILE A 8 28.03 31.65 -24.39
N GLU A 9 29.29 31.58 -24.83
CA GLU A 9 29.99 32.65 -25.58
C GLU A 9 30.27 32.15 -26.98
N VAL A 10 29.81 32.88 -27.96
CA VAL A 10 29.98 32.55 -29.40
C VAL A 10 30.69 33.66 -30.12
N SER A 11 31.68 33.32 -30.97
CA SER A 11 32.41 34.28 -31.80
C SER A 11 32.16 34.04 -33.28
N ALA A 12 31.84 35.11 -34.01
CA ALA A 12 31.64 35.08 -35.46
C ALA A 12 32.12 36.38 -36.11
N PRO A 13 32.24 36.46 -37.45
CA PRO A 13 32.67 37.68 -38.15
C PRO A 13 31.81 38.91 -37.87
N THR A 14 30.53 38.72 -37.54
CA THR A 14 29.59 39.80 -37.14
C THR A 14 28.81 39.41 -35.91
N ALA A 15 28.33 40.38 -35.14
CA ALA A 15 27.51 40.14 -33.99
C ALA A 15 26.18 39.41 -34.35
N GLU A 16 25.60 39.71 -35.51
CA GLU A 16 24.36 39.07 -35.98
C GLU A 16 24.60 37.58 -36.29
N GLU A 17 25.74 37.25 -36.90
CA GLU A 17 26.11 35.84 -37.16
C GLU A 17 26.40 35.08 -35.85
N ALA A 18 27.08 35.71 -34.88
CA ALA A 18 27.35 35.11 -33.57
C ALA A 18 26.03 34.83 -32.78
N ILE A 19 25.07 35.74 -32.84
CA ILE A 19 23.75 35.53 -32.24
C ILE A 19 23.01 34.37 -32.90
N ALA A 20 22.99 34.33 -34.25
CA ALA A 20 22.29 33.27 -34.98
C ALA A 20 22.89 31.89 -34.72
N GLU A 21 24.23 31.77 -34.66
CA GLU A 21 24.94 30.52 -34.32
C GLU A 21 24.65 30.08 -32.88
N GLY A 22 24.71 31.02 -31.93
CA GLY A 22 24.43 30.74 -30.53
C GLY A 22 22.97 30.32 -30.26
N LEU A 23 22.01 30.95 -30.92
CA LEU A 23 20.60 30.55 -30.85
C LEU A 23 20.35 29.14 -31.43
N ALA A 24 21.03 28.84 -32.55
CA ALA A 24 20.96 27.52 -33.18
C ALA A 24 21.59 26.43 -32.32
N GLU A 25 22.69 26.73 -31.62
CA GLU A 25 23.37 25.81 -30.72
C GLU A 25 22.56 25.55 -29.46
N LEU A 26 21.88 26.56 -28.93
CA LEU A 26 20.98 26.45 -27.76
C LEU A 26 19.63 25.87 -28.12
N GLY A 27 19.22 25.86 -29.39
CA GLY A 27 17.87 25.46 -29.81
C GLY A 27 16.77 26.38 -29.30
N LYS A 28 17.11 27.65 -28.97
CA LYS A 28 16.17 28.64 -28.37
C LYS A 28 15.93 29.81 -29.33
N THR A 29 14.87 30.53 -29.07
CA THR A 29 14.52 31.76 -29.81
C THR A 29 15.12 32.99 -29.14
N GLN A 30 15.22 34.12 -29.89
CA GLN A 30 15.81 35.35 -29.39
C GLN A 30 15.07 35.94 -28.16
N ASP A 31 13.79 35.65 -28.01
CA ASP A 31 12.98 36.14 -26.92
C ASP A 31 13.15 35.32 -25.60
N GLU A 32 13.85 34.16 -25.69
CA GLU A 32 14.09 33.24 -24.57
C GLU A 32 15.50 33.38 -23.97
N VAL A 33 16.34 34.26 -24.54
CA VAL A 33 17.72 34.44 -24.11
C VAL A 33 18.04 35.94 -23.94
N GLU A 34 18.86 36.24 -22.96
CA GLU A 34 19.45 37.56 -22.79
C GLU A 34 20.75 37.64 -23.58
N ILE A 35 20.87 38.62 -24.48
CA ILE A 35 21.95 38.76 -25.40
C ILE A 35 22.88 39.92 -24.98
N GLU A 36 24.13 39.62 -24.65
CA GLU A 36 25.16 40.62 -24.33
C GLU A 36 26.26 40.60 -25.37
N VAL A 37 26.47 41.70 -26.11
CA VAL A 37 27.55 41.85 -27.08
C VAL A 37 28.82 42.29 -26.36
N LEU A 38 29.74 41.36 -26.12
CA LEU A 38 31.01 41.61 -25.44
C LEU A 38 32.02 42.33 -26.34
N ALA A 39 31.99 42.02 -27.62
CA ALA A 39 32.82 42.70 -28.62
C ALA A 39 32.08 42.84 -29.97
N PRO A 40 31.93 44.03 -30.55
CA PRO A 40 31.08 44.22 -31.73
C PRO A 40 31.69 43.73 -33.04
N GLY A 41 32.88 43.18 -33.01
CA GLY A 41 33.60 42.82 -34.23
C GLY A 41 33.97 44.00 -35.13
N SER A 42 34.93 43.85 -36.04
CA SER A 42 35.24 44.88 -37.06
C SER A 42 35.67 44.21 -38.37
N LYS A 43 35.05 44.64 -39.47
CA LYS A 43 35.51 44.31 -40.84
C LYS A 43 36.74 45.11 -41.10
N GLY A 44 37.93 44.49 -41.05
CA GLY A 44 39.22 45.17 -41.40
C GLY A 44 39.21 45.74 -42.82
N LEU A 45 39.95 46.80 -43.05
CA LEU A 45 40.11 47.38 -44.38
C LEU A 45 40.94 46.42 -45.25
N LEU A 46 40.37 45.89 -46.34
CA LEU A 46 41.02 44.91 -47.28
C LEU A 46 41.40 43.57 -46.60
N GLY A 47 40.71 43.09 -45.58
CA GLY A 47 40.96 41.77 -44.95
C GLY A 47 42.16 41.75 -43.97
N ILE A 48 42.78 42.89 -43.68
CA ILE A 48 43.86 43.00 -42.68
C ILE A 48 43.28 43.65 -41.41
N GLY A 49 43.30 42.91 -40.28
CA GLY A 49 42.87 43.41 -38.98
C GLY A 49 41.33 43.20 -38.61
N ALA A 50 40.71 42.29 -39.32
CA ALA A 50 39.36 41.86 -38.91
C ALA A 50 39.38 41.28 -37.48
N LYS A 51 38.48 41.72 -36.62
CA LYS A 51 38.26 41.16 -35.27
C LYS A 51 36.88 40.56 -35.26
N GLU A 52 36.79 39.35 -34.76
CA GLU A 52 35.51 38.64 -34.57
C GLU A 52 34.64 39.36 -33.51
N ALA A 53 33.34 39.32 -33.72
CA ALA A 53 32.39 39.70 -32.68
C ALA A 53 32.28 38.58 -31.68
N LEU A 54 32.17 38.92 -30.38
CA LEU A 54 31.95 38.00 -29.31
C LEU A 54 30.65 38.36 -28.63
N VAL A 55 29.71 37.39 -28.54
CA VAL A 55 28.42 37.54 -27.95
C VAL A 55 28.22 36.49 -26.87
N ARG A 56 27.69 36.90 -25.71
CA ARG A 56 27.27 35.99 -24.67
C ARG A 56 25.75 35.90 -24.72
N LEU A 57 25.24 34.68 -24.73
CA LEU A 57 23.82 34.36 -24.63
C LEU A 57 23.59 33.69 -23.28
N SER A 58 22.74 34.29 -22.46
CA SER A 58 22.37 33.74 -21.13
C SER A 58 20.90 33.46 -21.09
N PHE A 59 20.50 32.36 -20.43
CA PHE A 59 19.11 31.98 -20.22
C PHE A 59 18.98 31.33 -18.84
N VAL A 60 17.80 31.51 -18.27
CA VAL A 60 17.43 30.80 -17.07
C VAL A 60 16.80 29.47 -17.50
N GLU A 61 17.46 28.37 -17.20
CA GLU A 61 16.85 27.08 -17.32
C GLU A 61 15.94 26.94 -16.10
N LEU A 62 14.65 27.18 -16.29
CA LEU A 62 13.65 26.67 -15.35
C LEU A 62 13.75 25.15 -15.49
N GLU A 63 14.28 24.46 -14.48
CA GLU A 63 13.99 23.05 -14.37
C GLU A 63 12.45 22.98 -14.41
N GLU A 64 11.89 22.51 -15.53
CA GLU A 64 10.56 21.99 -15.53
C GLU A 64 10.64 20.88 -14.49
N GLU A 65 10.22 21.19 -13.23
CA GLU A 65 9.76 20.15 -12.34
C GLU A 65 8.76 19.40 -13.23
N GLU A 66 9.16 18.19 -13.68
CA GLU A 66 8.18 17.26 -14.20
C GLU A 66 7.12 17.22 -13.09
N GLU A 67 6.06 18.03 -13.24
CA GLU A 67 4.83 17.80 -12.55
C GLU A 67 4.52 16.35 -12.95
N GLU A 68 4.91 15.40 -12.08
CA GLU A 68 4.31 14.09 -12.09
C GLU A 68 2.82 14.42 -12.11
N GLU A 69 2.19 14.30 -13.30
CA GLU A 69 0.74 14.32 -13.40
C GLU A 69 0.31 13.24 -12.41
N GLU A 70 -0.02 13.66 -11.16
CA GLU A 70 -0.70 12.80 -10.21
C GLU A 70 -1.95 12.34 -10.96
N GLU A 71 -1.85 11.16 -11.58
CA GLU A 71 -3.00 10.50 -12.18
C GLU A 71 -4.10 10.53 -11.12
N ALA A 72 -5.21 11.18 -11.43
CA ALA A 72 -6.31 11.30 -10.48
C ALA A 72 -6.61 9.90 -9.94
N PRO A 73 -6.63 9.71 -8.60
CA PRO A 73 -6.69 8.40 -7.99
C PRO A 73 -7.85 7.61 -8.57
N THR A 74 -7.60 6.37 -8.93
CA THR A 74 -8.64 5.48 -9.43
C THR A 74 -9.76 5.36 -8.40
N LEU A 75 -10.97 4.99 -8.81
CA LEU A 75 -12.10 4.82 -7.89
C LEU A 75 -11.77 3.82 -6.75
N GLU A 76 -10.86 2.90 -6.98
CA GLU A 76 -10.41 1.91 -6.00
C GLU A 76 -9.41 2.53 -5.02
N GLU A 77 -8.42 3.26 -5.48
CA GLU A 77 -7.47 4.00 -4.65
C GLU A 77 -8.16 5.03 -3.75
N SER A 78 -9.22 5.70 -4.28
CA SER A 78 -10.02 6.62 -3.47
C SER A 78 -10.77 5.91 -2.34
N VAL A 79 -11.27 4.67 -2.56
CA VAL A 79 -11.93 3.86 -1.52
C VAL A 79 -10.97 3.36 -0.48
N GLU A 80 -9.78 2.93 -0.88
CA GLU A 80 -8.72 2.49 0.02
C GLU A 80 -8.24 3.62 0.92
N GLN A 81 -8.08 4.81 0.35
CA GLN A 81 -7.72 6.01 1.08
C GLN A 81 -8.78 6.37 2.14
N VAL A 82 -10.07 6.42 1.75
CA VAL A 82 -11.19 6.66 2.68
C VAL A 82 -11.20 5.61 3.79
N ALA A 83 -10.99 4.35 3.46
CA ALA A 83 -10.97 3.27 4.44
C ALA A 83 -9.80 3.40 5.42
N ARG A 84 -8.61 3.76 4.94
CA ARG A 84 -7.43 4.00 5.77
C ARG A 84 -7.66 5.17 6.72
N GLU A 85 -8.15 6.29 6.23
CA GLU A 85 -8.43 7.49 7.03
C GLU A 85 -9.50 7.22 8.09
N THR A 86 -10.61 6.57 7.70
CA THR A 86 -11.68 6.17 8.62
C THR A 86 -11.14 5.30 9.75
N LEU A 87 -10.33 4.28 9.44
CA LEU A 87 -9.77 3.41 10.46
C LEU A 87 -8.77 4.16 11.35
N GLN A 88 -7.92 5.02 10.78
CA GLN A 88 -6.97 5.84 11.53
C GLN A 88 -7.68 6.77 12.51
N GLU A 89 -8.79 7.40 12.08
CA GLU A 89 -9.60 8.25 12.95
C GLU A 89 -10.27 7.46 14.08
N LEU A 90 -10.80 6.27 13.80
CA LEU A 90 -11.36 5.39 14.83
C LEU A 90 -10.32 5.02 15.88
N LEU A 91 -9.11 4.64 15.47
CA LEU A 91 -8.02 4.32 16.40
C LEU A 91 -7.61 5.53 17.24
N ALA A 92 -7.52 6.71 16.63
CA ALA A 92 -7.23 7.95 17.34
C ALA A 92 -8.30 8.28 18.40
N LYS A 93 -9.59 8.14 18.06
CA LYS A 93 -10.71 8.31 19.02
C LYS A 93 -10.71 7.28 20.14
N MET A 94 -10.21 6.07 19.87
CA MET A 94 -10.01 5.03 20.88
C MET A 94 -8.76 5.28 21.77
N GLY A 95 -7.95 6.29 21.45
CA GLY A 95 -6.71 6.60 22.18
C GLY A 95 -5.57 5.61 21.89
N VAL A 96 -5.66 4.85 20.79
CA VAL A 96 -4.63 3.89 20.39
C VAL A 96 -3.66 4.55 19.42
N LYS A 97 -2.37 4.51 19.76
CA LYS A 97 -1.30 5.00 18.89
C LYS A 97 -0.89 3.87 17.95
N ALA A 98 -1.40 3.92 16.73
CA ALA A 98 -1.11 2.94 15.70
C ALA A 98 -1.08 3.61 14.33
N HIS A 99 -0.40 2.97 13.39
CA HIS A 99 -0.35 3.34 11.98
C HIS A 99 -1.15 2.34 11.16
N VAL A 100 -1.92 2.84 10.19
CA VAL A 100 -2.68 2.02 9.26
C VAL A 100 -2.04 2.08 7.89
N SER A 101 -1.70 0.92 7.33
CA SER A 101 -1.21 0.75 5.97
C SER A 101 -2.12 -0.17 5.16
N ILE A 102 -2.13 0.02 3.85
CA ILE A 102 -2.81 -0.88 2.92
C ILE A 102 -1.79 -1.96 2.55
N ARG A 103 -2.21 -3.24 2.62
CA ARG A 103 -1.34 -4.35 2.23
C ARG A 103 -1.32 -4.46 0.71
N PRO A 104 -0.14 -4.56 0.06
CA PRO A 104 -0.04 -4.74 -1.37
C PRO A 104 -0.83 -5.96 -1.87
N GLU A 105 -1.44 -5.85 -3.04
CA GLU A 105 -2.25 -6.91 -3.67
C GLU A 105 -1.48 -8.22 -3.87
N GLU A 106 -0.19 -8.14 -4.12
CA GLU A 106 0.73 -9.29 -4.29
C GLU A 106 0.82 -10.20 -3.05
N GLU A 107 0.51 -9.68 -1.88
CA GLU A 107 0.49 -10.43 -0.61
C GLU A 107 -0.89 -11.04 -0.28
N ILE A 108 -1.89 -10.82 -1.13
CA ILE A 108 -3.26 -11.30 -0.91
C ILE A 108 -3.48 -12.59 -1.70
N PRO A 109 -3.96 -13.69 -1.08
CA PRO A 109 -4.31 -14.90 -1.81
C PRO A 109 -5.43 -14.63 -2.82
N GLN A 110 -5.18 -14.88 -4.09
CA GLN A 110 -6.13 -14.66 -5.20
C GLN A 110 -7.09 -15.85 -5.35
N GLU A 111 -7.80 -16.22 -4.29
CA GLU A 111 -8.77 -17.33 -4.32
C GLU A 111 -10.22 -16.86 -4.55
N GLU A 112 -10.46 -15.54 -4.63
CA GLU A 112 -11.79 -14.93 -4.76
C GLU A 112 -11.88 -14.07 -6.03
N ASP A 113 -13.06 -13.98 -6.63
CA ASP A 113 -13.34 -13.17 -7.82
C ASP A 113 -13.10 -11.66 -7.59
N ALA A 114 -13.11 -11.22 -6.34
CA ALA A 114 -12.78 -9.87 -5.91
C ALA A 114 -12.06 -9.96 -4.55
N PRO A 115 -10.72 -10.07 -4.53
CA PRO A 115 -9.97 -10.15 -3.29
C PRO A 115 -10.22 -8.90 -2.44
N PRO A 116 -10.37 -9.05 -1.12
CA PRO A 116 -10.51 -7.91 -0.24
C PRO A 116 -9.20 -7.16 -0.14
N PHE A 117 -9.21 -5.83 -0.16
CA PHE A 117 -8.04 -5.11 0.30
C PHE A 117 -7.90 -5.19 1.82
N ILE A 118 -6.66 -5.21 2.30
CA ILE A 118 -6.37 -5.45 3.70
C ILE A 118 -5.75 -4.19 4.31
N LEU A 119 -6.40 -3.68 5.36
CA LEU A 119 -5.85 -2.64 6.21
C LEU A 119 -5.06 -3.30 7.35
N ASP A 120 -3.75 -3.12 7.36
CA ASP A 120 -2.87 -3.61 8.40
C ASP A 120 -2.61 -2.52 9.46
N ILE A 121 -2.86 -2.86 10.71
CA ILE A 121 -2.60 -1.97 11.85
C ILE A 121 -1.26 -2.37 12.47
N MET A 122 -0.34 -1.41 12.53
CA MET A 122 0.99 -1.58 13.11
C MET A 122 1.22 -0.59 14.26
N GLY A 123 1.93 -1.00 15.29
CA GLY A 123 2.22 -0.16 16.45
C GLY A 123 2.55 -0.97 17.70
N ASP A 124 2.70 -0.27 18.81
CA ASP A 124 3.02 -0.89 20.10
C ASP A 124 1.74 -1.26 20.87
N ASP A 125 1.78 -2.38 21.60
CA ASP A 125 0.71 -2.84 22.51
C ASP A 125 -0.69 -2.95 21.87
N LEU A 126 -0.75 -3.50 20.67
CA LEU A 126 -1.99 -3.64 19.91
C LEU A 126 -2.90 -4.80 20.39
N GLY A 127 -2.53 -5.47 21.48
CA GLY A 127 -3.31 -6.58 22.05
C GLY A 127 -4.77 -6.24 22.35
N VAL A 128 -5.03 -4.98 22.77
CA VAL A 128 -6.38 -4.46 23.04
C VAL A 128 -7.25 -4.44 21.78
N LEU A 129 -6.68 -4.19 20.60
CA LEU A 129 -7.38 -4.18 19.31
C LEU A 129 -7.73 -5.59 18.84
N ILE A 130 -6.93 -6.57 19.19
CA ILE A 130 -7.22 -7.97 18.90
C ILE A 130 -8.36 -8.44 19.80
N GLY A 131 -8.23 -8.17 21.08
CA GLY A 131 -9.18 -8.59 22.10
C GLY A 131 -9.21 -10.12 22.30
N ARG A 132 -10.18 -10.58 23.06
CA ARG A 132 -10.32 -12.03 23.35
C ARG A 132 -10.65 -12.79 22.06
N ARG A 133 -9.73 -13.62 21.59
CA ARG A 133 -9.90 -14.44 20.36
C ARG A 133 -10.27 -13.63 19.09
N GLY A 134 -9.76 -12.41 18.98
CA GLY A 134 -10.04 -11.56 17.83
C GLY A 134 -11.42 -10.91 17.80
N GLN A 135 -12.19 -10.93 18.88
CA GLN A 135 -13.53 -10.35 18.92
C GLN A 135 -13.52 -8.84 18.72
N THR A 136 -12.58 -8.13 19.36
CA THR A 136 -12.44 -6.67 19.17
C THR A 136 -12.06 -6.35 17.74
N LEU A 137 -11.13 -7.11 17.15
CA LEU A 137 -10.72 -6.95 15.77
C LEU A 137 -11.87 -7.18 14.78
N GLN A 138 -12.72 -8.18 15.03
CA GLN A 138 -13.92 -8.41 14.22
C GLN A 138 -14.91 -7.26 14.31
N ALA A 139 -15.14 -6.73 15.51
CA ALA A 139 -16.02 -5.58 15.71
C ALA A 139 -15.47 -4.33 15.02
N LEU A 140 -14.17 -4.08 15.16
CA LEU A 140 -13.49 -2.97 14.50
C LEU A 140 -13.62 -3.07 12.97
N GLN A 141 -13.34 -4.24 12.39
CA GLN A 141 -13.52 -4.49 10.95
C GLN A 141 -14.97 -4.25 10.51
N TYR A 142 -15.95 -4.72 11.28
CA TYR A 142 -17.35 -4.55 10.95
C TYR A 142 -17.75 -3.06 10.92
N ILE A 143 -17.36 -2.31 11.95
CA ILE A 143 -17.67 -0.87 12.05
C ILE A 143 -16.98 -0.09 10.93
N THR A 144 -15.68 -0.33 10.70
CA THR A 144 -14.93 0.32 9.61
C THR A 144 -15.60 0.07 8.27
N ARG A 145 -15.95 -1.19 7.96
CA ARG A 145 -16.65 -1.53 6.72
C ARG A 145 -17.97 -0.80 6.57
N LEU A 146 -18.74 -0.72 7.65
CA LEU A 146 -20.06 -0.07 7.64
C LEU A 146 -19.94 1.43 7.34
N ILE A 147 -18.99 2.11 7.98
CA ILE A 147 -18.74 3.55 7.78
C ILE A 147 -18.27 3.79 6.35
N VAL A 148 -17.23 3.07 5.90
CA VAL A 148 -16.68 3.22 4.55
C VAL A 148 -17.73 2.93 3.48
N SER A 149 -18.48 1.82 3.61
CA SER A 149 -19.53 1.48 2.63
C SER A 149 -20.64 2.54 2.55
N ARG A 150 -20.93 3.21 3.66
CA ARG A 150 -21.88 4.34 3.69
C ARG A 150 -21.30 5.58 3.02
N GLU A 151 -20.04 5.87 3.22
CA GLU A 151 -19.36 7.05 2.67
C GLU A 151 -19.22 6.96 1.17
N VAL A 152 -18.75 5.80 0.66
CA VAL A 152 -18.59 5.56 -0.77
C VAL A 152 -19.85 5.09 -1.48
N GLN A 153 -20.99 5.00 -0.77
CA GLN A 153 -22.32 4.60 -1.29
C GLN A 153 -22.31 3.24 -2.02
N ARG A 154 -21.39 2.35 -1.68
CA ARG A 154 -21.32 0.99 -2.24
C ARG A 154 -20.79 0.00 -1.21
N TRP A 155 -21.06 -1.29 -1.41
CA TRP A 155 -20.47 -2.34 -0.59
C TRP A 155 -18.97 -2.43 -0.82
N VAL A 156 -18.19 -2.48 0.27
CA VAL A 156 -16.74 -2.57 0.22
C VAL A 156 -16.28 -3.89 0.84
N ASN A 157 -15.46 -4.65 0.09
CA ASN A 157 -14.85 -5.87 0.59
C ASN A 157 -13.49 -5.54 1.24
N LEU A 158 -13.51 -5.14 2.51
CA LEU A 158 -12.29 -4.83 3.26
C LEU A 158 -12.08 -5.78 4.45
N VAL A 159 -10.81 -6.04 4.73
CA VAL A 159 -10.35 -6.80 5.88
C VAL A 159 -9.44 -5.93 6.74
N VAL A 160 -9.65 -5.93 8.06
CA VAL A 160 -8.73 -5.30 9.01
C VAL A 160 -7.92 -6.38 9.69
N ASP A 161 -6.60 -6.21 9.75
CA ASP A 161 -5.69 -7.10 10.45
C ASP A 161 -4.76 -6.31 11.39
N VAL A 162 -4.16 -6.98 12.34
CA VAL A 162 -3.19 -6.41 13.28
C VAL A 162 -1.93 -7.26 13.19
N GLU A 163 -0.88 -6.71 12.56
CA GLU A 163 0.43 -7.38 12.45
C GLU A 163 0.32 -8.84 11.99
N LYS A 164 -0.48 -9.12 10.99
CA LYS A 164 -0.72 -10.49 10.48
C LYS A 164 -1.27 -11.45 11.56
N TYR A 165 -2.05 -10.93 12.53
CA TYR A 165 -2.65 -11.74 13.60
C TYR A 165 -3.50 -12.88 13.06
N LYS A 166 -4.32 -12.64 12.01
CA LYS A 166 -5.21 -13.67 11.45
C LYS A 166 -4.44 -14.89 11.00
N ALA A 167 -3.34 -14.72 10.29
CA ALA A 167 -2.47 -15.82 9.84
C ALA A 167 -1.79 -16.55 11.01
N ARG A 168 -1.28 -15.80 12.00
CA ARG A 168 -0.69 -16.40 13.21
C ARG A 168 -1.73 -17.21 14.01
N ARG A 169 -2.93 -16.67 14.12
CA ARG A 169 -4.03 -17.34 14.84
C ARG A 169 -4.48 -18.62 14.13
N GLU A 170 -4.64 -18.57 12.82
CA GLU A 170 -4.97 -19.76 12.03
C GLU A 170 -3.93 -20.86 12.19
N LYS A 171 -2.64 -20.54 12.08
CA LYS A 171 -1.55 -21.49 12.31
C LYS A 171 -1.63 -22.12 13.70
N SER A 172 -1.90 -21.31 14.73
CA SER A 172 -2.06 -21.79 16.11
C SER A 172 -3.25 -22.75 16.27
N LEU A 173 -4.36 -22.46 15.60
CA LEU A 173 -5.55 -23.31 15.62
C LEU A 173 -5.33 -24.64 14.90
N ARG A 174 -4.63 -24.63 13.75
CA ARG A 174 -4.24 -25.85 13.03
C ARG A 174 -3.35 -26.73 13.90
N GLN A 175 -2.37 -26.15 14.56
CA GLN A 175 -1.48 -26.88 15.49
C GLN A 175 -2.25 -27.42 16.69
N LEU A 176 -3.20 -26.67 17.26
CA LEU A 176 -4.07 -27.13 18.33
C LEU A 176 -4.92 -28.32 17.87
N ALA A 177 -5.49 -28.26 16.67
CA ALA A 177 -6.31 -29.32 16.10
C ALA A 177 -5.51 -30.63 16.00
N HIS A 178 -4.30 -30.59 15.44
CA HIS A 178 -3.42 -31.76 15.31
C HIS A 178 -3.08 -32.37 16.68
N ARG A 179 -2.60 -31.55 17.64
CA ARG A 179 -2.27 -32.05 18.98
C ARG A 179 -3.45 -32.71 19.69
N MET A 180 -4.65 -32.13 19.53
CA MET A 180 -5.84 -32.70 20.17
C MET A 180 -6.34 -33.95 19.44
N ALA A 181 -6.17 -34.03 18.12
CA ALA A 181 -6.46 -35.22 17.33
C ALA A 181 -5.55 -36.39 17.73
N GLU A 182 -4.24 -36.17 17.91
CA GLU A 182 -3.29 -37.18 18.42
C GLU A 182 -3.70 -37.68 19.82
N ARG A 183 -4.09 -36.76 20.72
CA ARG A 183 -4.56 -37.13 22.06
C ARG A 183 -5.82 -37.98 22.02
N VAL A 184 -6.80 -37.63 21.17
CA VAL A 184 -8.04 -38.40 20.99
C VAL A 184 -7.74 -39.75 20.35
N SER A 185 -6.84 -39.82 19.38
CA SER A 185 -6.41 -41.06 18.74
C SER A 185 -5.75 -42.03 19.71
N PHE A 186 -4.97 -41.52 20.67
CA PHE A 186 -4.30 -42.35 21.68
C PHE A 186 -5.24 -42.80 22.80
N ASN A 187 -6.04 -41.88 23.36
CA ASN A 187 -6.86 -42.15 24.53
C ASN A 187 -8.28 -42.67 24.20
N HIS A 188 -8.67 -42.60 22.94
CA HIS A 188 -10.04 -42.91 22.46
C HIS A 188 -11.17 -42.14 23.19
N GLN A 189 -10.85 -41.01 23.84
CA GLN A 189 -11.79 -40.17 24.57
C GLN A 189 -12.06 -38.86 23.82
N PRO A 190 -13.32 -38.42 23.69
CA PRO A 190 -13.65 -37.14 23.09
C PRO A 190 -12.99 -35.95 23.83
N VAL A 191 -12.48 -35.00 23.09
CA VAL A 191 -11.94 -33.75 23.64
C VAL A 191 -12.73 -32.55 23.12
N ALA A 192 -13.32 -31.81 24.03
CA ALA A 192 -14.00 -30.56 23.72
C ALA A 192 -12.98 -29.40 23.79
N LEU A 193 -12.91 -28.62 22.72
CA LEU A 193 -12.12 -27.40 22.71
C LEU A 193 -12.88 -26.26 23.40
N GLU A 194 -12.21 -25.15 23.61
CA GLU A 194 -12.87 -23.95 24.11
C GLU A 194 -13.88 -23.39 23.10
N PRO A 195 -14.92 -22.68 23.55
CA PRO A 195 -15.83 -21.96 22.66
C PRO A 195 -15.07 -20.99 21.76
N MET A 196 -15.42 -20.93 20.48
CA MET A 196 -14.75 -20.09 19.48
C MET A 196 -15.72 -19.63 18.38
N PRO A 197 -15.40 -18.51 17.66
CA PRO A 197 -16.22 -17.99 16.57
C PRO A 197 -16.38 -18.99 15.41
N PRO A 198 -17.39 -18.80 14.54
CA PRO A 198 -17.67 -19.72 13.43
C PRO A 198 -16.48 -19.94 12.48
N ASN A 199 -15.75 -18.87 12.14
CA ASN A 199 -14.54 -18.92 11.30
C ASN A 199 -13.44 -19.80 11.92
N GLU A 200 -13.16 -19.67 13.22
CA GLU A 200 -12.17 -20.51 13.89
C GLU A 200 -12.61 -21.98 13.97
N ARG A 201 -13.91 -22.23 14.22
CA ARG A 201 -14.45 -23.59 14.19
C ARG A 201 -14.30 -24.24 12.81
N ARG A 202 -14.50 -23.47 11.74
CA ARG A 202 -14.29 -23.92 10.35
C ARG A 202 -12.85 -24.36 10.13
N ILE A 203 -11.85 -23.58 10.61
CA ILE A 203 -10.43 -23.94 10.51
C ILE A 203 -10.17 -25.32 11.13
N ILE A 204 -10.66 -25.57 12.36
CA ILE A 204 -10.50 -26.88 13.02
C ILE A 204 -11.16 -28.01 12.20
N HIS A 205 -12.38 -27.78 11.70
CA HIS A 205 -13.09 -28.76 10.89
C HIS A 205 -12.35 -29.09 9.59
N LEU A 206 -11.85 -28.07 8.89
CA LEU A 206 -11.09 -28.25 7.66
C LEU A 206 -9.75 -28.98 7.90
N THR A 207 -9.04 -28.61 8.98
CA THR A 207 -7.76 -29.23 9.34
C THR A 207 -7.89 -30.73 9.61
N LEU A 208 -9.01 -31.17 10.18
CA LEU A 208 -9.23 -32.57 10.56
C LEU A 208 -10.23 -33.31 9.64
N ARG A 209 -10.63 -32.73 8.53
CA ARG A 209 -11.61 -33.32 7.59
C ARG A 209 -11.23 -34.72 7.16
N ASP A 210 -10.00 -34.90 6.73
CA ASP A 210 -9.48 -36.14 6.16
C ASP A 210 -8.65 -36.95 7.16
N HIS A 211 -8.73 -36.61 8.46
CA HIS A 211 -7.98 -37.34 9.48
C HIS A 211 -8.49 -38.78 9.59
N PRO A 212 -7.61 -39.82 9.60
CA PRO A 212 -8.03 -41.23 9.53
C PRO A 212 -8.84 -41.70 10.73
N ILE A 213 -8.51 -41.23 11.94
CA ILE A 213 -9.01 -41.83 13.21
C ILE A 213 -10.05 -40.95 13.91
N VAL A 214 -10.02 -39.64 13.70
CA VAL A 214 -10.91 -38.72 14.41
C VAL A 214 -11.85 -37.97 13.47
N THR A 215 -12.97 -37.48 14.03
CA THR A 215 -13.88 -36.55 13.37
C THR A 215 -14.22 -35.39 14.31
N THR A 216 -14.89 -34.37 13.80
CA THR A 216 -15.17 -33.15 14.56
C THR A 216 -16.66 -32.82 14.57
N LYS A 217 -17.20 -32.42 15.71
CA LYS A 217 -18.59 -31.97 15.88
C LYS A 217 -18.63 -30.61 16.54
N SER A 218 -19.47 -29.67 16.03
CA SER A 218 -19.72 -28.38 16.70
C SER A 218 -20.90 -28.50 17.63
N ILE A 219 -20.69 -28.31 18.93
CA ILE A 219 -21.69 -28.47 20.02
C ILE A 219 -21.89 -27.13 20.73
N GLY A 220 -23.13 -26.86 21.17
CA GLY A 220 -23.52 -25.62 21.87
C GLY A 220 -24.16 -24.58 20.93
N LYS A 221 -24.55 -23.43 21.51
CA LYS A 221 -25.23 -22.34 20.80
C LYS A 221 -24.52 -21.00 21.08
N GLY A 222 -24.63 -20.07 20.13
CA GLY A 222 -24.05 -18.71 20.25
C GLY A 222 -22.60 -18.73 20.63
N GLU A 223 -22.21 -17.90 21.57
CA GLU A 223 -20.83 -17.72 22.05
C GLU A 223 -20.27 -18.95 22.78
N GLN A 224 -21.13 -19.84 23.32
CA GLN A 224 -20.70 -21.07 23.97
C GLN A 224 -20.50 -22.23 23.02
N ARG A 225 -20.66 -22.01 21.71
CA ARG A 225 -20.48 -23.05 20.70
C ARG A 225 -19.01 -23.38 20.50
N LYS A 226 -18.66 -24.67 20.59
CA LYS A 226 -17.30 -25.19 20.56
C LYS A 226 -17.18 -26.39 19.63
N VAL A 227 -15.97 -26.71 19.23
CA VAL A 227 -15.65 -27.92 18.49
C VAL A 227 -15.28 -29.02 19.48
N THR A 228 -15.84 -30.21 19.29
CA THR A 228 -15.44 -31.44 19.98
C THR A 228 -14.82 -32.39 18.97
N ILE A 229 -13.62 -32.87 19.25
CA ILE A 229 -12.92 -33.88 18.47
C ILE A 229 -13.29 -35.23 19.07
N VAL A 230 -13.79 -36.14 18.25
CA VAL A 230 -14.26 -37.48 18.69
C VAL A 230 -13.64 -38.58 17.86
N PRO A 231 -13.41 -39.80 18.40
CA PRO A 231 -12.95 -40.93 17.61
C PRO A 231 -13.96 -41.27 16.50
N LYS A 232 -13.48 -41.66 15.31
CA LYS A 232 -14.33 -42.24 14.27
C LYS A 232 -14.83 -43.60 14.75
N GLY A 233 -16.11 -43.89 14.58
CA GLY A 233 -16.70 -45.16 15.01
C GLY A 233 -17.26 -45.17 16.45
N SER A 234 -17.05 -44.10 17.24
CA SER A 234 -17.86 -43.92 18.46
C SER A 234 -19.28 -43.51 18.02
N ALA A 235 -20.19 -44.45 18.04
CA ALA A 235 -21.61 -44.19 17.78
C ALA A 235 -22.09 -43.10 18.71
N SER A 236 -22.78 -42.11 18.14
CA SER A 236 -23.53 -41.13 18.92
C SER A 236 -24.82 -41.83 19.32
N ASP A 237 -24.99 -42.15 20.60
CA ASP A 237 -26.30 -42.21 21.21
C ASP A 237 -26.83 -40.81 21.48
#